data_e50e0e1c7ba0e251bba71caf6a9040ea
#
_entry.id   e50e0e1c7ba0e251bba71caf6a9040ea
#
_cell.length_a   1.000
_cell.length_b   1.000
_cell.length_c   1.000
_cell.angle_alpha   90.00
_cell.angle_beta   90.00
_cell.angle_gamma   90.00
#
_symmetry.space_group_name_H-M   'P 1'
#
loop_
_entity.id
_entity.type
_entity.pdbx_description
1 polymer ?
#
loop_
_entity_poly.entity_id
_entity_poly.type
_entity_poly.pdbx_seq_one_letter_code
_entity_poly.pdbx_strand_id
1 'polypeptide(L)'
;MDVTPNEESGRFPARVELGEPFKVTAQVFIEGRTKVGATAIVRNHRGKEMQRLPMTCTNPGLDRWEVMLTCGEHSDVKPWQPEFAAIKRQLGEWSVTIEGWEDTYKSWLHDAAIKVKVNDDVENALESGAQLLERWAKTADAKLSAAQRKTLVAAAATMKDTSLTPEARLAAATSEPVAQLHLTNPLRDGVSPSQPQRFLVQRPESSFAAWYQFFPRSEGAYVDPETGKICLLYTSDAADDLLAV
;
A
#
# COMPACT_ATOMS: atom_id res chain seq x y z
N MET A 1 9.15 12.02 -5.67
CA MET A 1 8.74 10.60 -5.79
C MET A 1 7.80 10.48 -6.98
N ASP A 2 8.13 9.63 -7.94
CA ASP A 2 7.24 9.31 -9.05
C ASP A 2 6.41 8.09 -8.66
N VAL A 3 5.11 8.29 -8.44
CA VAL A 3 4.18 7.25 -7.94
C VAL A 3 3.22 6.87 -9.05
N THR A 4 3.09 5.56 -9.32
CA THR A 4 2.12 5.03 -10.30
C THR A 4 1.20 3.99 -9.64
N PRO A 5 -0.03 3.77 -10.14
CA PRO A 5 -0.63 4.37 -11.34
C PRO A 5 -0.96 5.84 -11.15
N ASN A 6 -0.81 6.61 -12.22
CA ASN A 6 -0.95 8.05 -12.23
C ASN A 6 -1.55 8.47 -13.59
N GLU A 7 -2.74 9.08 -13.56
CA GLU A 7 -3.46 9.52 -14.75
C GLU A 7 -3.22 11.01 -14.99
N GLU A 8 -2.70 11.34 -16.15
CA GLU A 8 -2.36 12.72 -16.55
C GLU A 8 -1.61 13.51 -15.46
N SER A 9 -0.52 12.93 -14.93
CA SER A 9 0.30 13.52 -13.88
C SER A 9 -0.48 13.84 -12.58
N GLY A 10 -1.46 12.99 -12.23
CA GLY A 10 -2.27 13.12 -11.01
C GLY A 10 -3.48 14.05 -11.14
N ARG A 11 -3.76 14.53 -12.36
CA ARG A 11 -4.93 15.37 -12.62
C ARG A 11 -6.23 14.62 -12.38
N PHE A 12 -6.29 13.35 -12.79
CA PHE A 12 -7.43 12.48 -12.59
C PHE A 12 -7.09 11.31 -11.66
N PRO A 13 -8.04 10.80 -10.87
CA PRO A 13 -7.83 9.59 -10.11
C PRO A 13 -7.73 8.37 -11.03
N ALA A 14 -6.76 7.52 -10.80
CA ALA A 14 -6.69 6.23 -11.48
C ALA A 14 -7.88 5.35 -11.06
N ARG A 15 -8.44 4.58 -11.99
CA ARG A 15 -9.60 3.72 -11.71
C ARG A 15 -9.13 2.36 -11.24
N VAL A 16 -9.70 1.88 -10.15
CA VAL A 16 -9.45 0.55 -9.60
C VAL A 16 -10.78 -0.10 -9.22
N GLU A 17 -10.85 -1.43 -9.30
CA GLU A 17 -12.03 -2.16 -8.89
C GLU A 17 -11.98 -2.50 -7.41
N LEU A 18 -13.14 -2.56 -6.80
CA LEU A 18 -13.29 -2.95 -5.41
C LEU A 18 -12.83 -4.39 -5.21
N GLY A 19 -11.88 -4.58 -4.29
CA GLY A 19 -11.35 -5.91 -3.96
C GLY A 19 -10.35 -6.48 -4.94
N GLU A 20 -10.11 -5.83 -6.08
CA GLU A 20 -9.08 -6.26 -7.02
C GLU A 20 -7.69 -5.77 -6.60
N PRO A 21 -6.67 -6.64 -6.66
CA PRO A 21 -5.29 -6.24 -6.39
C PRO A 21 -4.72 -5.44 -7.56
N PHE A 22 -4.10 -4.32 -7.25
CA PHE A 22 -3.36 -3.52 -8.22
C PHE A 22 -1.99 -3.14 -7.70
N LYS A 23 -1.05 -2.97 -8.63
CA LYS A 23 0.32 -2.65 -8.30
C LYS A 23 0.51 -1.14 -8.17
N VAL A 24 1.12 -0.73 -7.06
CA VAL A 24 1.63 0.63 -6.89
C VAL A 24 3.15 0.60 -6.93
N THR A 25 3.74 1.49 -7.71
CA THR A 25 5.20 1.67 -7.76
C THR A 25 5.57 3.09 -7.39
N ALA A 26 6.76 3.25 -6.81
CA ALA A 26 7.32 4.55 -6.50
C ALA A 26 8.82 4.55 -6.71
N GLN A 27 9.38 5.71 -7.06
CA GLN A 27 10.81 5.93 -7.01
C GLN A 27 11.15 6.60 -5.67
N VAL A 28 11.91 5.90 -4.81
CA VAL A 28 12.27 6.38 -3.47
C VAL A 28 13.75 6.22 -3.27
N PHE A 29 14.45 7.35 -3.10
CA PHE A 29 15.90 7.39 -2.93
C PHE A 29 16.29 8.49 -1.93
N ILE A 30 17.51 8.39 -1.44
CA ILE A 30 18.20 9.39 -0.64
C ILE A 30 19.64 9.53 -1.16
N GLU A 31 20.21 10.70 -1.06
CA GLU A 31 21.60 10.89 -1.39
C GLU A 31 22.50 10.30 -0.29
N GLY A 32 23.59 9.65 -0.70
CA GLY A 32 24.59 9.09 0.22
C GLY A 32 24.54 7.56 0.32
N ARG A 33 24.98 7.03 1.46
CA ARG A 33 25.11 5.57 1.70
C ARG A 33 23.99 4.97 2.55
N THR A 34 23.13 5.81 3.07
CA THR A 34 22.02 5.39 3.94
C THR A 34 21.05 4.49 3.16
N LYS A 35 20.69 3.37 3.76
CA LYS A 35 19.63 2.50 3.20
C LYS A 35 18.28 3.17 3.36
N VAL A 36 17.41 2.95 2.40
CA VAL A 36 16.07 3.53 2.36
C VAL A 36 15.03 2.45 2.58
N GLY A 37 13.96 2.81 3.23
CA GLY A 37 12.74 2.04 3.28
C GLY A 37 11.58 2.83 2.68
N ALA A 38 10.54 2.14 2.24
CA ALA A 38 9.32 2.76 1.73
C ALA A 38 8.08 2.07 2.29
N THR A 39 7.05 2.86 2.58
CA THR A 39 5.78 2.38 3.13
C THR A 39 4.63 3.04 2.38
N ALA A 40 3.68 2.25 1.90
CA ALA A 40 2.45 2.74 1.31
C ALA A 40 1.35 2.84 2.38
N ILE A 41 0.69 3.99 2.43
CA ILE A 41 -0.42 4.26 3.35
C ILE A 41 -1.67 4.52 2.52
N VAL A 42 -2.64 3.63 2.66
CA VAL A 42 -3.92 3.70 1.95
C VAL A 42 -4.98 4.32 2.85
N ARG A 43 -5.66 5.34 2.35
CA ARG A 43 -6.78 6.00 3.03
C ARG A 43 -8.04 5.93 2.18
N ASN A 44 -9.16 5.68 2.84
CA ASN A 44 -10.47 5.67 2.19
C ASN A 44 -10.97 7.09 1.91
N HIS A 45 -12.14 7.20 1.26
CA HIS A 45 -12.82 8.47 0.92
C HIS A 45 -13.13 9.39 2.12
N ARG A 46 -13.01 8.87 3.36
CA ARG A 46 -13.16 9.64 4.61
C ARG A 46 -11.82 10.04 5.22
N GLY A 47 -10.71 9.77 4.54
CA GLY A 47 -9.36 10.03 5.04
C GLY A 47 -8.88 9.06 6.13
N LYS A 48 -9.65 8.02 6.47
CA LYS A 48 -9.25 7.01 7.44
C LYS A 48 -8.17 6.11 6.85
N GLU A 49 -7.06 5.91 7.58
CA GLU A 49 -6.03 4.93 7.23
C GLU A 49 -6.63 3.52 7.31
N MET A 50 -6.60 2.82 6.19
CA MET A 50 -7.13 1.46 6.05
C MET A 50 -6.02 0.43 6.03
N GLN A 51 -4.88 0.77 5.39
CA GLN A 51 -3.74 -0.13 5.26
C GLN A 51 -2.44 0.66 5.37
N ARG A 52 -1.43 -0.01 5.92
CA ARG A 52 -0.05 0.45 5.98
C ARG A 52 0.84 -0.73 5.60
N LEU A 53 1.42 -0.70 4.42
CA LEU A 53 2.12 -1.84 3.84
C LEU A 53 3.56 -1.46 3.51
N PRO A 54 4.54 -2.29 3.89
CA PRO A 54 5.92 -2.11 3.44
C PRO A 54 5.99 -2.31 1.92
N MET A 55 6.81 -1.51 1.27
CA MET A 55 7.13 -1.68 -0.14
C MET A 55 8.42 -2.48 -0.30
N THR A 56 8.55 -3.20 -1.40
CA THR A 56 9.75 -3.95 -1.76
C THR A 56 10.53 -3.21 -2.85
N CYS A 57 11.83 -3.06 -2.67
CA CYS A 57 12.72 -2.54 -3.71
C CYS A 57 12.94 -3.63 -4.77
N THR A 58 12.36 -3.45 -5.95
CA THR A 58 12.44 -4.43 -7.06
C THR A 58 13.56 -4.11 -8.03
N ASN A 59 13.98 -2.85 -8.11
CA ASN A 59 15.12 -2.43 -8.92
C ASN A 59 15.98 -1.40 -8.16
N PRO A 60 17.03 -1.85 -7.45
CA PRO A 60 17.91 -0.94 -6.72
C PRO A 60 18.66 0.07 -7.59
N GLY A 61 18.93 -0.27 -8.86
CA GLY A 61 19.63 0.63 -9.79
C GLY A 61 18.78 1.80 -10.28
N LEU A 62 17.45 1.69 -10.15
CA LEU A 62 16.48 2.73 -10.49
C LEU A 62 15.70 3.21 -9.26
N ASP A 63 16.08 2.78 -8.08
CA ASP A 63 15.40 3.09 -6.80
C ASP A 63 13.89 2.83 -6.86
N ARG A 64 13.51 1.77 -7.59
CA ARG A 64 12.10 1.42 -7.81
C ARG A 64 11.58 0.49 -6.74
N TRP A 65 10.48 0.91 -6.14
CA TRP A 65 9.77 0.22 -5.07
C TRP A 65 8.37 -0.17 -5.52
N GLU A 66 7.90 -1.31 -5.08
CA GLU A 66 6.59 -1.85 -5.47
C GLU A 66 5.83 -2.42 -4.28
N VAL A 67 4.51 -2.34 -4.36
CA VAL A 67 3.59 -3.01 -3.44
C VAL A 67 2.29 -3.35 -4.16
N MET A 68 1.69 -4.48 -3.79
CA MET A 68 0.33 -4.83 -4.22
C MET A 68 -0.67 -4.27 -3.19
N LEU A 69 -1.63 -3.51 -3.66
CA LEU A 69 -2.70 -2.93 -2.86
C LEU A 69 -4.05 -3.49 -3.28
N THR A 70 -4.99 -3.47 -2.33
CA THR A 70 -6.39 -3.81 -2.57
C THR A 70 -7.25 -2.77 -1.89
N CYS A 71 -8.19 -2.16 -2.59
CA CYS A 71 -9.11 -1.19 -2.01
C CYS A 71 -10.45 -1.87 -1.68
N GLY A 72 -10.72 -2.04 -0.38
CA GLY A 72 -11.92 -2.72 0.10
C GLY A 72 -11.85 -4.24 -0.04
N GLU A 73 -13.01 -4.87 0.05
CA GLU A 73 -13.17 -6.32 -0.04
C GLU A 73 -13.94 -6.68 -1.30
N HIS A 74 -13.44 -7.69 -2.02
CA HIS A 74 -14.17 -8.24 -3.17
C HIS A 74 -15.53 -8.80 -2.71
N SER A 75 -16.56 -8.58 -3.52
CA SER A 75 -17.91 -9.06 -3.21
C SER A 75 -18.70 -9.29 -4.48
N ASP A 76 -19.36 -10.46 -4.54
CA ASP A 76 -20.29 -10.83 -5.60
C ASP A 76 -21.70 -10.29 -5.37
N VAL A 77 -21.90 -9.49 -4.32
CA VAL A 77 -23.21 -8.89 -3.98
C VAL A 77 -23.63 -7.92 -5.08
N LYS A 78 -24.80 -8.14 -5.62
CA LYS A 78 -25.34 -7.36 -6.73
C LYS A 78 -26.00 -6.06 -6.24
N PRO A 79 -26.06 -5.00 -7.10
CA PRO A 79 -26.59 -3.69 -6.74
C PRO A 79 -28.01 -3.67 -6.15
N TRP A 80 -28.83 -4.64 -6.49
CA TRP A 80 -30.20 -4.76 -6.01
C TRP A 80 -30.36 -5.54 -4.69
N GLN A 81 -29.27 -6.11 -4.16
CA GLN A 81 -29.29 -6.82 -2.89
C GLN A 81 -29.10 -5.83 -1.71
N PRO A 82 -29.81 -6.04 -0.58
CA PRO A 82 -29.70 -5.14 0.58
C PRO A 82 -28.26 -4.97 1.11
N GLU A 83 -27.46 -6.04 1.02
CA GLU A 83 -26.07 -6.09 1.45
C GLU A 83 -25.17 -5.13 0.65
N PHE A 84 -25.60 -4.75 -0.55
CA PHE A 84 -24.88 -3.78 -1.40
C PHE A 84 -24.69 -2.43 -0.74
N ALA A 85 -25.51 -2.08 0.24
CA ALA A 85 -25.33 -0.85 1.02
C ALA A 85 -23.97 -0.81 1.77
N ALA A 86 -23.46 -1.96 2.19
CA ALA A 86 -22.14 -2.06 2.82
C ALA A 86 -21.01 -1.87 1.80
N ILE A 87 -21.16 -2.43 0.60
CA ILE A 87 -20.23 -2.29 -0.51
C ILE A 87 -20.19 -0.85 -0.99
N LYS A 88 -21.34 -0.22 -1.19
CA LYS A 88 -21.45 1.18 -1.61
C LYS A 88 -20.68 2.14 -0.70
N ARG A 89 -20.54 1.81 0.59
CA ARG A 89 -19.75 2.62 1.55
C ARG A 89 -18.23 2.51 1.32
N GLN A 90 -17.76 1.54 0.55
CA GLN A 90 -16.36 1.34 0.22
C GLN A 90 -16.00 1.96 -1.14
N LEU A 91 -17.01 2.30 -1.96
CA LEU A 91 -16.80 2.95 -3.25
C LEU A 91 -16.45 4.43 -3.07
N GLY A 92 -15.84 5.00 -4.10
CA GLY A 92 -15.49 6.41 -4.14
C GLY A 92 -14.00 6.68 -4.20
N GLU A 93 -13.59 7.90 -3.91
CA GLU A 93 -12.19 8.32 -4.04
C GLU A 93 -11.39 7.90 -2.80
N TRP A 94 -10.36 7.09 -3.02
CA TRP A 94 -9.35 6.70 -2.05
C TRP A 94 -8.02 7.37 -2.40
N SER A 95 -7.06 7.31 -1.50
CA SER A 95 -5.72 7.82 -1.76
C SER A 95 -4.64 6.91 -1.21
N VAL A 96 -3.49 6.90 -1.88
CA VAL A 96 -2.26 6.32 -1.36
C VAL A 96 -1.20 7.40 -1.21
N THR A 97 -0.50 7.38 -0.09
CA THR A 97 0.69 8.20 0.17
C THR A 97 1.85 7.26 0.36
N ILE A 98 2.95 7.51 -0.32
CA ILE A 98 4.20 6.77 -0.10
C ILE A 98 5.06 7.56 0.88
N GLU A 99 5.44 6.94 1.98
CA GLU A 99 6.42 7.46 2.92
C GLU A 99 7.77 6.82 2.63
N GLY A 100 8.73 7.61 2.16
CA GLY A 100 10.14 7.23 2.14
C GLY A 100 10.78 7.57 3.48
N TRP A 101 11.68 6.73 3.97
CA TRP A 101 12.34 6.92 5.26
C TRP A 101 13.73 6.31 5.28
N GLU A 102 14.58 6.81 6.17
CA GLU A 102 15.93 6.29 6.39
C GLU A 102 15.85 4.98 7.18
N ASP A 103 16.36 3.89 6.59
CA ASP A 103 16.48 2.60 7.25
C ASP A 103 17.82 2.53 8.02
N THR A 104 17.82 3.19 9.16
CA THR A 104 18.99 3.29 10.02
C THR A 104 19.45 1.92 10.53
N TYR A 105 18.49 1.01 10.81
CA TYR A 105 18.80 -0.35 11.23
C TYR A 105 19.52 -1.13 10.11
N LYS A 106 19.02 -1.08 8.88
CA LYS A 106 19.62 -1.79 7.75
C LYS A 106 20.97 -1.17 7.33
N SER A 107 21.10 0.15 7.46
CA SER A 107 22.36 0.86 7.23
C SER A 107 23.41 0.43 8.26
N TRP A 108 23.07 0.47 9.54
CA TRP A 108 23.94 0.00 10.61
C TRP A 108 24.32 -1.47 10.44
N LEU A 109 23.36 -2.34 10.17
CA LEU A 109 23.59 -3.78 10.01
C LEU A 109 24.57 -4.08 8.87
N HIS A 110 24.45 -3.38 7.75
CA HIS A 110 25.39 -3.50 6.64
C HIS A 110 26.82 -3.17 7.06
N ASP A 111 27.02 -2.07 7.75
CA ASP A 111 28.33 -1.63 8.17
C ASP A 111 28.91 -2.51 9.30
N ALA A 112 28.09 -2.90 10.27
CA ALA A 112 28.47 -3.77 11.36
C ALA A 112 28.90 -5.17 10.86
N ALA A 113 28.18 -5.72 9.87
CA ALA A 113 28.56 -7.01 9.28
C ALA A 113 29.96 -6.96 8.61
N ILE A 114 30.29 -5.86 7.96
CA ILE A 114 31.62 -5.66 7.38
C ILE A 114 32.67 -5.54 8.48
N LYS A 115 32.45 -4.70 9.49
CA LYS A 115 33.38 -4.46 10.60
C LYS A 115 33.66 -5.73 11.40
N VAL A 116 32.64 -6.52 11.72
CA VAL A 116 32.81 -7.80 12.40
C VAL A 116 33.63 -8.77 11.54
N LYS A 117 33.37 -8.86 10.23
CA LYS A 117 34.10 -9.74 9.31
C LYS A 117 35.60 -9.40 9.20
N VAL A 118 35.94 -8.12 9.18
CA VAL A 118 37.34 -7.66 9.07
C VAL A 118 38.00 -7.43 10.42
N ASN A 119 37.27 -7.62 11.51
CA ASN A 119 37.71 -7.39 12.89
C ASN A 119 38.24 -5.96 13.13
N ASP A 120 37.51 -4.96 12.59
CA ASP A 120 37.85 -3.55 12.73
C ASP A 120 36.72 -2.79 13.43
N ASP A 121 37.04 -2.02 14.46
CA ASP A 121 36.11 -1.18 15.26
C ASP A 121 34.83 -1.92 15.70
N VAL A 122 34.96 -3.21 16.05
CA VAL A 122 33.87 -4.14 16.31
C VAL A 122 33.03 -3.72 17.53
N GLU A 123 33.71 -3.35 18.64
CA GLU A 123 33.03 -3.00 19.88
C GLU A 123 32.15 -1.76 19.72
N ASN A 124 32.62 -0.75 19.03
CA ASN A 124 31.85 0.47 18.75
C ASN A 124 30.67 0.17 17.81
N ALA A 125 30.86 -0.69 16.80
CA ALA A 125 29.79 -1.08 15.91
C ALA A 125 28.66 -1.84 16.63
N LEU A 126 29.00 -2.78 17.53
CA LEU A 126 28.04 -3.54 18.29
C LEU A 126 27.35 -2.68 19.37
N GLU A 127 28.07 -1.81 20.06
CA GLU A 127 27.45 -0.88 21.02
C GLU A 127 26.49 0.10 20.35
N SER A 128 26.87 0.65 19.20
CA SER A 128 26.00 1.51 18.40
C SER A 128 24.71 0.79 17.98
N GLY A 129 24.81 -0.48 17.61
CA GLY A 129 23.65 -1.31 17.29
C GLY A 129 22.77 -1.60 18.49
N ALA A 130 23.35 -1.89 19.64
CA ALA A 130 22.60 -2.10 20.86
C ALA A 130 21.79 -0.83 21.25
N GLN A 131 22.44 0.34 21.17
CA GLN A 131 21.76 1.63 21.40
C GLN A 131 20.64 1.87 20.38
N LEU A 132 20.84 1.48 19.11
CA LEU A 132 19.84 1.58 18.07
C LEU A 132 18.61 0.71 18.37
N LEU A 133 18.79 -0.55 18.79
CA LEU A 133 17.69 -1.42 19.18
C LEU A 133 16.95 -0.91 20.42
N GLU A 134 17.66 -0.33 21.40
CA GLU A 134 17.05 0.30 22.58
C GLU A 134 16.23 1.55 22.18
N ARG A 135 16.72 2.36 21.26
CA ARG A 135 15.99 3.51 20.69
C ARG A 135 14.73 3.03 19.97
N TRP A 136 14.85 2.00 19.15
CA TRP A 136 13.71 1.41 18.45
C TRP A 136 12.65 0.90 19.42
N ALA A 137 13.03 0.20 20.49
CA ALA A 137 12.11 -0.27 21.50
C ALA A 137 11.34 0.87 22.22
N LYS A 138 11.91 2.08 22.29
CA LYS A 138 11.30 3.27 22.93
C LYS A 138 10.47 4.11 21.97
N THR A 139 10.65 3.95 20.66
CA THR A 139 9.99 4.79 19.64
C THR A 139 8.48 4.49 19.60
N ALA A 140 7.67 5.54 19.76
CA ALA A 140 6.21 5.43 19.74
C ALA A 140 5.67 5.11 18.33
N ASP A 141 6.29 5.68 17.29
CA ASP A 141 5.85 5.55 15.89
C ASP A 141 5.93 4.11 15.36
N ALA A 142 6.81 3.28 15.92
CA ALA A 142 6.91 1.88 15.58
C ALA A 142 5.70 1.04 16.08
N LYS A 143 4.84 1.61 16.94
CA LYS A 143 3.62 0.94 17.49
C LYS A 143 3.88 -0.46 18.04
N LEU A 144 5.01 -0.65 18.70
CA LEU A 144 5.43 -1.96 19.23
C LEU A 144 4.59 -2.39 20.43
N SER A 145 4.24 -3.67 20.49
CA SER A 145 3.68 -4.31 21.68
C SER A 145 4.73 -4.45 22.79
N ALA A 146 4.31 -4.73 24.01
CA ALA A 146 5.22 -4.97 25.14
C ALA A 146 6.16 -6.16 24.88
N ALA A 147 5.67 -7.23 24.26
CA ALA A 147 6.47 -8.38 23.88
C ALA A 147 7.56 -8.03 22.85
N GLN A 148 7.19 -7.27 21.82
CA GLN A 148 8.10 -6.80 20.78
C GLN A 148 9.21 -5.89 21.35
N ARG A 149 8.86 -4.97 22.24
CA ARG A 149 9.83 -4.13 22.96
C ARG A 149 10.82 -4.99 23.76
N LYS A 150 10.31 -6.00 24.47
CA LYS A 150 11.15 -6.94 25.23
C LYS A 150 12.14 -7.70 24.33
N THR A 151 11.71 -8.11 23.13
CA THR A 151 12.57 -8.76 22.15
C THR A 151 13.74 -7.87 21.75
N LEU A 152 13.48 -6.60 21.42
CA LEU A 152 14.53 -5.66 21.04
C LEU A 152 15.50 -5.37 22.20
N VAL A 153 14.99 -5.20 23.40
CA VAL A 153 15.81 -4.97 24.59
C VAL A 153 16.68 -6.21 24.91
N ALA A 154 16.14 -7.42 24.77
CA ALA A 154 16.91 -8.66 24.97
C ALA A 154 18.02 -8.80 23.92
N ALA A 155 17.73 -8.52 22.65
CA ALA A 155 18.73 -8.52 21.60
C ALA A 155 19.85 -7.48 21.87
N ALA A 156 19.48 -6.27 22.29
CA ALA A 156 20.43 -5.25 22.67
C ALA A 156 21.32 -5.66 23.86
N ALA A 157 20.75 -6.32 24.86
CA ALA A 157 21.51 -6.85 26.00
C ALA A 157 22.52 -7.92 25.57
N THR A 158 22.12 -8.85 24.69
CA THR A 158 23.03 -9.86 24.12
C THR A 158 24.17 -9.22 23.30
N MET A 159 23.87 -8.13 22.56
CA MET A 159 24.91 -7.41 21.82
C MET A 159 25.94 -6.73 22.73
N LYS A 160 25.58 -6.36 23.95
CA LYS A 160 26.47 -5.78 24.95
C LYS A 160 27.28 -6.82 25.74
N ASP A 161 26.94 -8.11 25.64
CA ASP A 161 27.59 -9.19 26.38
C ASP A 161 28.96 -9.52 25.77
N THR A 162 30.02 -8.96 26.35
CA THR A 162 31.40 -9.18 25.91
C THR A 162 31.94 -10.59 26.17
N SER A 163 31.21 -11.46 26.87
CA SER A 163 31.56 -12.86 27.03
C SER A 163 31.28 -13.68 25.75
N LEU A 164 30.46 -13.15 24.84
CA LEU A 164 30.13 -13.76 23.57
C LEU A 164 31.04 -13.29 22.43
N THR A 165 31.15 -14.11 21.38
CA THR A 165 31.92 -13.71 20.20
C THR A 165 31.19 -12.59 19.44
N PRO A 166 31.91 -11.73 18.71
CA PRO A 166 31.28 -10.66 17.91
C PRO A 166 30.21 -11.15 16.95
N GLU A 167 30.40 -12.31 16.34
CA GLU A 167 29.44 -12.93 15.42
C GLU A 167 28.16 -13.35 16.15
N ALA A 168 28.28 -13.93 17.35
CA ALA A 168 27.12 -14.32 18.17
C ALA A 168 26.35 -13.09 18.64
N ARG A 169 27.05 -12.02 19.01
CA ARG A 169 26.43 -10.73 19.38
C ARG A 169 25.70 -10.08 18.20
N LEU A 170 26.30 -10.07 17.01
CA LEU A 170 25.67 -9.58 15.78
C LEU A 170 24.44 -10.43 15.40
N ALA A 171 24.53 -11.76 15.57
CA ALA A 171 23.43 -12.69 15.29
C ALA A 171 22.19 -12.41 16.14
N ALA A 172 22.33 -11.86 17.34
CA ALA A 172 21.19 -11.46 18.16
C ALA A 172 20.37 -10.35 17.50
N ALA A 173 21.03 -9.39 16.84
CA ALA A 173 20.36 -8.32 16.10
C ALA A 173 19.68 -8.79 14.81
N THR A 174 20.16 -9.89 14.21
CA THR A 174 19.60 -10.46 12.98
C THR A 174 18.69 -11.67 13.23
N SER A 175 18.38 -11.95 14.50
CA SER A 175 17.47 -13.03 14.87
C SER A 175 16.11 -12.88 14.18
N GLU A 176 15.47 -14.02 13.87
CA GLU A 176 14.17 -14.04 13.18
C GLU A 176 13.13 -13.08 13.82
N PRO A 177 12.95 -13.03 15.17
CA PRO A 177 12.02 -12.08 15.76
C PRO A 177 12.35 -10.61 15.47
N VAL A 178 13.63 -10.23 15.44
CA VAL A 178 14.05 -8.85 15.12
C VAL A 178 13.86 -8.56 13.63
N ALA A 179 14.17 -9.52 12.76
CA ALA A 179 13.95 -9.41 11.32
C ALA A 179 12.46 -9.22 10.99
N GLN A 180 11.58 -9.98 11.64
CA GLN A 180 10.12 -9.80 11.48
C GLN A 180 9.63 -8.45 11.99
N LEU A 181 10.21 -7.93 13.08
CA LEU A 181 9.90 -6.58 13.55
C LEU A 181 10.33 -5.51 12.54
N HIS A 182 11.49 -5.68 11.90
CA HIS A 182 11.94 -4.76 10.87
C HIS A 182 10.97 -4.72 9.66
N LEU A 183 10.38 -5.86 9.29
CA LEU A 183 9.39 -5.91 8.20
C LEU A 183 8.05 -5.27 8.58
N THR A 184 7.60 -5.47 9.81
CA THR A 184 6.24 -5.07 10.23
C THR A 184 6.17 -3.71 10.92
N ASN A 185 7.17 -3.39 11.73
CA ASN A 185 7.22 -2.24 12.61
C ASN A 185 8.61 -1.57 12.61
N PRO A 186 9.17 -1.19 11.46
CA PRO A 186 10.52 -0.66 11.36
C PRO A 186 10.73 0.62 12.17
N LEU A 187 11.96 0.84 12.61
CA LEU A 187 12.41 2.16 13.03
C LEU A 187 12.54 3.03 11.77
N ARG A 188 11.78 4.11 11.70
CA ARG A 188 11.72 4.99 10.53
C ARG A 188 12.22 6.38 10.90
N ASP A 189 13.36 6.75 10.37
CA ASP A 189 13.93 8.06 10.57
C ASP A 189 13.73 8.94 9.31
N GLY A 190 13.65 10.24 9.46
CA GLY A 190 13.59 11.16 8.32
C GLY A 190 12.39 10.93 7.38
N VAL A 191 11.23 10.56 7.91
CA VAL A 191 10.05 10.22 7.09
C VAL A 191 9.63 11.37 6.20
N SER A 192 9.59 11.13 4.89
CA SER A 192 9.17 12.08 3.86
C SER A 192 7.99 11.51 3.06
N PRO A 193 6.79 12.08 3.18
CA PRO A 193 5.62 11.63 2.43
C PRO A 193 5.60 12.18 1.00
N SER A 194 5.10 11.38 0.06
CA SER A 194 4.73 11.84 -1.28
C SER A 194 3.46 12.68 -1.25
N GLN A 195 3.16 13.35 -2.35
CA GLN A 195 1.79 13.82 -2.59
C GLN A 195 0.84 12.62 -2.65
N PRO A 196 -0.37 12.73 -2.09
CA PRO A 196 -1.36 11.66 -2.19
C PRO A 196 -1.75 11.39 -3.65
N GLN A 197 -1.66 10.15 -4.09
CA GLN A 197 -2.21 9.71 -5.37
C GLN A 197 -3.64 9.24 -5.17
N ARG A 198 -4.56 9.70 -6.03
CA ARG A 198 -5.97 9.43 -5.91
C ARG A 198 -6.39 8.24 -6.75
N PHE A 199 -7.27 7.42 -6.21
CA PHE A 199 -7.89 6.28 -6.89
C PHE A 199 -9.40 6.39 -6.79
N LEU A 200 -10.09 6.16 -7.88
CA LEU A 200 -11.53 6.01 -7.88
C LEU A 200 -11.86 4.51 -7.79
N VAL A 201 -12.27 4.07 -6.60
CA VAL A 201 -12.70 2.69 -6.36
C VAL A 201 -14.11 2.53 -6.89
N GLN A 202 -14.25 1.68 -7.89
CA GLN A 202 -15.50 1.40 -8.60
C GLN A 202 -16.00 0.00 -8.29
N ARG A 203 -17.27 -0.26 -8.58
CA ARG A 203 -17.85 -1.59 -8.52
C ARG A 203 -17.26 -2.48 -9.62
N PRO A 204 -17.19 -3.81 -9.44
CA PRO A 204 -16.63 -4.72 -10.45
C PRO A 204 -17.28 -4.59 -11.82
N GLU A 205 -18.60 -4.33 -11.87
CA GLU A 205 -19.34 -4.20 -13.12
C GLU A 205 -18.91 -2.97 -13.95
N SER A 206 -18.16 -2.02 -13.36
CA SER A 206 -17.67 -0.83 -14.09
C SER A 206 -16.63 -1.15 -15.16
N SER A 207 -16.01 -2.32 -15.10
CA SER A 207 -15.05 -2.80 -16.12
C SER A 207 -15.72 -3.37 -17.36
N PHE A 208 -17.02 -3.61 -17.28
CA PHE A 208 -17.79 -4.09 -18.41
C PHE A 208 -18.64 -2.97 -18.97
N ALA A 209 -18.45 -2.67 -20.26
CA ALA A 209 -19.28 -1.73 -20.99
C ALA A 209 -19.76 -2.40 -22.28
N ALA A 210 -21.06 -2.41 -22.48
CA ALA A 210 -21.67 -2.78 -23.75
C ALA A 210 -22.27 -1.51 -24.37
N TRP A 211 -21.83 -1.19 -25.57
CA TRP A 211 -22.33 -0.05 -26.30
C TRP A 211 -23.21 -0.56 -27.43
N TYR A 212 -24.48 -0.11 -27.43
CA TYR A 212 -25.44 -0.43 -28.48
C TYR A 212 -25.75 0.84 -29.25
N GLN A 213 -25.63 0.77 -30.58
CA GLN A 213 -26.12 1.80 -31.47
C GLN A 213 -27.32 1.29 -32.22
N PHE A 214 -28.40 1.98 -32.14
CA PHE A 214 -29.63 1.64 -32.85
C PHE A 214 -30.31 2.93 -33.35
N PHE A 215 -31.15 2.75 -34.38
CA PHE A 215 -32.01 3.84 -34.88
C PHE A 215 -33.41 3.65 -34.28
N PRO A 216 -33.88 4.58 -33.44
CA PRO A 216 -35.19 4.44 -32.76
C PRO A 216 -36.37 4.25 -33.71
N ARG A 217 -36.20 4.65 -34.97
CA ARG A 217 -37.23 4.46 -36.01
C ARG A 217 -37.25 3.06 -36.60
N SER A 218 -36.16 2.31 -36.45
CA SER A 218 -36.03 0.96 -37.01
C SER A 218 -36.26 -0.16 -35.98
N GLU A 219 -36.00 0.15 -34.70
CA GLU A 219 -36.06 -0.84 -33.63
C GLU A 219 -37.34 -0.63 -32.79
N GLY A 220 -38.26 -1.59 -32.87
CA GLY A 220 -39.48 -1.58 -32.10
C GLY A 220 -40.47 -0.44 -32.37
N ALA A 221 -40.20 0.36 -33.43
CA ALA A 221 -41.13 1.42 -33.82
C ALA A 221 -42.37 0.81 -34.46
N TYR A 222 -43.54 1.29 -34.09
CA TYR A 222 -44.81 0.85 -34.65
C TYR A 222 -45.75 2.04 -34.86
N VAL A 223 -46.75 1.84 -35.70
CA VAL A 223 -47.82 2.83 -35.88
C VAL A 223 -48.96 2.39 -35.00
N ASP A 224 -49.36 3.25 -34.06
CA ASP A 224 -50.54 3.01 -33.22
C ASP A 224 -51.77 2.91 -34.11
N PRO A 225 -52.48 1.81 -34.11
CA PRO A 225 -53.61 1.58 -35.01
C PRO A 225 -54.85 2.46 -34.68
N GLU A 226 -54.95 2.97 -33.46
CA GLU A 226 -56.07 3.79 -33.04
C GLU A 226 -55.84 5.30 -33.34
N THR A 227 -54.62 5.74 -33.16
CA THR A 227 -54.25 7.16 -33.28
C THR A 227 -53.50 7.51 -34.56
N GLY A 228 -53.00 6.52 -35.30
CA GLY A 228 -52.14 6.67 -36.46
C GLY A 228 -50.77 7.31 -36.21
N LYS A 229 -50.40 7.45 -34.93
CA LYS A 229 -49.12 8.04 -34.53
C LYS A 229 -48.03 7.01 -34.57
N ILE A 230 -46.84 7.45 -34.96
CA ILE A 230 -45.62 6.64 -34.89
C ILE A 230 -45.12 6.66 -33.46
N CYS A 231 -45.08 5.50 -32.81
CA CYS A 231 -44.44 5.28 -31.52
C CYS A 231 -42.98 4.84 -31.76
N LEU A 232 -42.04 5.55 -31.19
CA LEU A 232 -40.61 5.25 -31.29
C LEU A 232 -40.10 4.66 -29.97
N LEU A 233 -38.99 3.96 -30.00
CA LEU A 233 -38.42 3.31 -28.84
C LEU A 233 -38.15 4.27 -27.67
N TYR A 234 -37.81 5.53 -27.95
CA TYR A 234 -37.55 6.52 -26.90
C TYR A 234 -38.82 6.99 -26.17
N THR A 235 -40.02 6.61 -26.63
CA THR A 235 -41.29 6.89 -25.92
C THR A 235 -41.64 5.80 -24.92
N SER A 236 -40.97 4.66 -24.96
CA SER A 236 -40.99 3.65 -23.94
C SER A 236 -39.75 3.83 -23.06
N ASP A 237 -39.89 3.74 -21.75
CA ASP A 237 -38.77 3.91 -20.83
C ASP A 237 -37.82 2.70 -20.87
N ALA A 238 -37.00 2.65 -21.92
CA ALA A 238 -36.03 1.57 -22.12
C ALA A 238 -34.95 1.54 -21.03
N ALA A 239 -34.84 2.61 -20.22
CA ALA A 239 -33.90 2.64 -19.10
C ALA A 239 -34.42 1.83 -17.90
N ASP A 240 -35.73 1.73 -17.69
CA ASP A 240 -36.30 0.96 -16.61
C ASP A 240 -36.33 -0.56 -16.91
N ASP A 241 -36.44 -0.97 -18.18
CA ASP A 241 -36.42 -2.37 -18.58
C ASP A 241 -35.00 -3.00 -18.47
N LEU A 242 -33.93 -2.22 -18.53
CA LEU A 242 -32.56 -2.69 -18.35
C LEU A 242 -32.17 -2.84 -16.87
N LEU A 243 -32.96 -2.35 -15.93
CA LEU A 243 -32.78 -2.53 -14.50
C LEU A 243 -33.54 -3.75 -13.94
N ALA A 244 -34.30 -4.43 -14.78
CA ALA A 244 -35.15 -5.58 -14.40
C ALA A 244 -34.53 -6.95 -14.77
N VAL A 245 -33.22 -7.02 -15.16
CA VAL A 245 -32.50 -8.27 -15.45
C VAL A 245 -31.36 -8.46 -14.48
#